data_225abb54c5864ba6e34bed2c2a4309c9
#
_entry.id   225abb54c5864ba6e34bed2c2a4309c9
#
_cell.length_a   1.000
_cell.length_b   1.000
_cell.length_c   1.000
_cell.angle_alpha   90.00
_cell.angle_beta   90.00
_cell.angle_gamma   90.00
#
_symmetry.space_group_name_H-M   'P 1'
#
loop_
_entity.id
_entity.type
_entity.pdbx_description
1 polymer ?
#
loop_
_entity_poly.entity_id
_entity_poly.type
_entity_poly.pdbx_seq_one_letter_code
_entity_poly.pdbx_strand_id
1 'polypeptide(L)'
;MKQGLYGKLGATTRPLDDLSSVKNFMSGPGPGTIFDLPWTPLFIAVIWMLHWTLGVAALIGAILVFIVASLNELTTRKALTDARQQLGRSRQIAEDCHRHSETVTAMGMSRHIMARWQNAHEEGARLHTIGSDRAGGYSATTKSFRMFLQSAILGLGGGLAVLQIITPGAMIAASIIMGRALAPVQMAIGQWKGFINARAAYNRLNLFYKAVPALEESLQLPDPKGHISMQGVTMLAPGSGETILTNVSFEINPGQGLGVIGPSAAGKSTLARLLVGLWIPRNGFVRLDGATFDQWDMESLGRHIGYLPQDAALFDGTIKDNIARFDPQAADEAVVQAAQWAGVHEMILKMPKGYETSIGREAVVLSGGQVQRIALARALYGDPKLVVLDEPNANLDNEGDTALSAAIMGSRKRGSAVIIMTHRPSAIASVDMLLLLNNGRVEDFGPKEQVLKTMQEKHKKHKKREKQKPKFSALSTGGVTTGGTKL
;
A
#
# COMPACT_ATOMS: atom_id res chain seq x y z
N MET A 1 -5.52 -1.51 15.13
CA MET A 1 -5.04 -2.71 14.41
C MET A 1 -4.88 -2.48 12.90
N LYS A 2 -5.86 -1.86 12.19
CA LYS A 2 -5.78 -1.53 10.74
C LYS A 2 -4.56 -0.69 10.33
N GLN A 3 -4.06 0.19 11.17
CA GLN A 3 -2.88 1.03 10.91
C GLN A 3 -1.53 0.29 10.94
N GLY A 4 -1.38 -0.67 11.84
CA GLY A 4 -0.19 -1.51 11.87
C GLY A 4 -0.05 -2.35 10.62
N LEU A 5 -1.16 -2.58 9.91
CA LEU A 5 -1.22 -3.34 8.67
C LEU A 5 -0.72 -2.56 7.47
N TYR A 6 -1.25 -1.35 7.23
CA TYR A 6 -0.80 -0.51 6.12
C TYR A 6 0.65 -0.06 6.29
N GLY A 7 1.13 0.10 7.52
CA GLY A 7 2.53 0.43 7.82
C GLY A 7 3.48 -0.77 7.86
N LYS A 8 3.04 -1.95 8.36
CA LYS A 8 3.87 -3.16 8.42
C LYS A 8 3.84 -4.01 7.15
N LEU A 9 2.73 -4.00 6.41
CA LEU A 9 2.61 -4.68 5.13
C LEU A 9 3.24 -3.87 3.98
N GLY A 10 3.62 -2.63 4.24
CA GLY A 10 4.37 -1.77 3.34
C GLY A 10 3.73 -1.66 1.94
N ALA A 11 4.14 -0.70 1.17
CA ALA A 11 3.79 -0.54 -0.25
C ALA A 11 4.21 -1.73 -1.15
N THR A 12 4.73 -2.80 -0.58
CA THR A 12 5.29 -3.99 -1.26
C THR A 12 4.34 -5.18 -1.35
N THR A 13 3.23 -5.23 -0.60
CA THR A 13 2.27 -6.33 -0.73
C THR A 13 1.23 -6.02 -1.80
N ARG A 14 1.31 -6.75 -2.89
CA ARG A 14 0.26 -6.80 -3.94
C ARG A 14 -0.54 -8.09 -3.73
N PRO A 15 -1.61 -8.09 -2.91
CA PRO A 15 -2.35 -9.31 -2.57
C PRO A 15 -2.91 -10.05 -3.80
N LEU A 16 -3.26 -9.30 -4.85
CA LEU A 16 -3.74 -9.89 -6.11
C LEU A 16 -2.62 -10.63 -6.88
N ASP A 17 -1.39 -10.10 -6.87
CA ASP A 17 -0.23 -10.76 -7.48
C ASP A 17 0.15 -12.02 -6.68
N ASP A 18 0.05 -11.95 -5.34
CA ASP A 18 0.27 -13.10 -4.46
C ASP A 18 -0.80 -14.17 -4.68
N LEU A 19 -2.07 -13.79 -4.78
CA LEU A 19 -3.17 -14.70 -5.12
C LEU A 19 -2.95 -15.36 -6.48
N SER A 20 -2.54 -14.58 -7.48
CA SER A 20 -2.22 -15.07 -8.81
C SER A 20 -1.05 -16.07 -8.78
N SER A 21 -0.04 -15.83 -7.95
CA SER A 21 1.10 -16.75 -7.78
C SER A 21 0.68 -18.08 -7.17
N VAL A 22 -0.18 -18.06 -6.15
CA VAL A 22 -0.75 -19.28 -5.55
C VAL A 22 -1.65 -20.00 -6.57
N LYS A 23 -2.55 -19.28 -7.25
CA LYS A 23 -3.45 -19.83 -8.27
C LYS A 23 -2.65 -20.54 -9.39
N ASN A 24 -1.63 -19.87 -9.93
CA ASN A 24 -0.82 -20.42 -11.03
C ASN A 24 -0.07 -21.70 -10.62
N PHE A 25 0.40 -21.79 -9.38
CA PHE A 25 0.99 -23.02 -8.87
C PHE A 25 -0.05 -24.12 -8.69
N MET A 26 -1.21 -23.82 -8.12
CA MET A 26 -2.28 -24.78 -7.85
C MET A 26 -2.96 -25.32 -9.11
N SER A 27 -3.08 -24.49 -10.17
CA SER A 27 -3.65 -24.88 -11.46
C SER A 27 -2.62 -25.49 -12.42
N GLY A 28 -1.33 -25.41 -12.07
CA GLY A 28 -0.23 -25.97 -12.85
C GLY A 28 0.11 -27.42 -12.46
N PRO A 29 1.21 -27.97 -13.00
CA PRO A 29 1.67 -29.32 -12.67
C PRO A 29 2.26 -29.47 -11.25
N GLY A 30 2.34 -28.37 -10.49
CA GLY A 30 2.94 -28.35 -9.15
C GLY A 30 2.32 -29.34 -8.16
N PRO A 31 1.00 -29.31 -7.92
CA PRO A 31 0.35 -30.26 -7.00
C PRO A 31 0.52 -31.70 -7.40
N GLY A 32 0.33 -32.03 -8.72
CA GLY A 32 0.54 -33.37 -9.24
C GLY A 32 1.94 -33.90 -8.93
N THR A 33 2.95 -33.06 -9.13
CA THR A 33 4.34 -33.41 -8.83
C THR A 33 4.57 -33.74 -7.34
N ILE A 34 3.93 -33.00 -6.43
CA ILE A 34 4.04 -33.25 -4.97
C ILE A 34 3.38 -34.60 -4.62
N PHE A 35 2.26 -34.95 -5.24
CA PHE A 35 1.58 -36.23 -5.01
C PHE A 35 2.31 -37.43 -5.66
N ASP A 36 3.03 -37.21 -6.75
CA ASP A 36 3.79 -38.24 -7.43
C ASP A 36 5.14 -38.59 -6.74
N LEU A 37 5.72 -37.63 -6.06
CA LEU A 37 7.04 -37.76 -5.43
C LEU A 37 7.13 -38.89 -4.37
N PRO A 38 6.14 -39.10 -3.50
CA PRO A 38 6.13 -40.21 -2.54
C PRO A 38 6.11 -41.63 -3.19
N TRP A 39 5.70 -41.76 -4.44
CA TRP A 39 5.69 -43.01 -5.15
C TRP A 39 7.06 -43.45 -5.69
N THR A 40 8.03 -42.50 -5.75
CA THR A 40 9.39 -42.82 -6.24
C THR A 40 10.07 -43.96 -5.47
N PRO A 41 10.06 -44.02 -4.12
CA PRO A 41 10.61 -45.13 -3.36
C PRO A 41 9.92 -46.47 -3.67
N LEU A 42 8.58 -46.43 -3.89
CA LEU A 42 7.82 -47.63 -4.22
C LEU A 42 8.25 -48.20 -5.60
N PHE A 43 8.43 -47.36 -6.60
CA PHE A 43 8.93 -47.79 -7.90
C PHE A 43 10.34 -48.38 -7.81
N ILE A 44 11.23 -47.81 -6.98
CA ILE A 44 12.56 -48.36 -6.74
C ILE A 44 12.47 -49.72 -6.02
N ALA A 45 11.56 -49.88 -5.06
CA ALA A 45 11.33 -51.15 -4.36
C ALA A 45 10.84 -52.25 -5.34
N VAL A 46 9.96 -51.91 -6.31
CA VAL A 46 9.52 -52.82 -7.33
C VAL A 46 10.68 -53.27 -8.24
N ILE A 47 11.57 -52.35 -8.64
CA ILE A 47 12.79 -52.70 -9.39
C ILE A 47 13.69 -53.62 -8.56
N TRP A 48 13.81 -53.39 -7.24
CA TRP A 48 14.56 -54.24 -6.31
C TRP A 48 13.98 -55.67 -6.24
N MET A 49 12.66 -55.78 -6.25
CA MET A 49 11.98 -57.11 -6.28
C MET A 49 12.22 -57.89 -7.56
N LEU A 50 12.41 -57.22 -8.70
CA LEU A 50 12.77 -57.88 -9.97
C LEU A 50 14.17 -58.44 -9.93
N HIS A 51 15.15 -57.69 -9.46
CA HIS A 51 16.52 -58.14 -9.16
C HIS A 51 17.27 -57.11 -8.36
N TRP A 52 18.01 -57.54 -7.33
CA TRP A 52 18.72 -56.68 -6.38
C TRP A 52 19.76 -55.74 -7.07
N THR A 53 20.49 -56.22 -8.10
CA THR A 53 21.49 -55.40 -8.83
C THR A 53 20.83 -54.24 -9.58
N LEU A 54 19.65 -54.45 -10.17
CA LEU A 54 18.87 -53.42 -10.82
C LEU A 54 18.33 -52.41 -9.80
N GLY A 55 17.93 -52.89 -8.61
CA GLY A 55 17.48 -52.07 -7.49
C GLY A 55 18.60 -51.14 -6.97
N VAL A 56 19.83 -51.69 -6.81
CA VAL A 56 21.00 -50.90 -6.39
C VAL A 56 21.34 -49.83 -7.44
N ALA A 57 21.35 -50.19 -8.72
CA ALA A 57 21.61 -49.22 -9.80
C ALA A 57 20.53 -48.12 -9.85
N ALA A 58 19.27 -48.45 -9.64
CA ALA A 58 18.15 -47.51 -9.58
C ALA A 58 18.30 -46.57 -8.36
N LEU A 59 18.67 -47.08 -7.18
CA LEU A 59 18.86 -46.31 -5.96
C LEU A 59 20.03 -45.31 -6.10
N ILE A 60 21.17 -45.79 -6.62
CA ILE A 60 22.34 -44.94 -6.91
C ILE A 60 21.93 -43.82 -7.86
N GLY A 61 21.20 -44.15 -8.92
CA GLY A 61 20.70 -43.19 -9.90
C GLY A 61 19.76 -42.15 -9.28
N ALA A 62 18.84 -42.55 -8.42
CA ALA A 62 17.93 -41.65 -7.74
C ALA A 62 18.69 -40.70 -6.79
N ILE A 63 19.67 -41.22 -6.05
CA ILE A 63 20.53 -40.39 -5.16
C ILE A 63 21.30 -39.35 -5.98
N LEU A 64 21.89 -39.72 -7.10
CA LEU A 64 22.63 -38.81 -7.95
C LEU A 64 21.73 -37.71 -8.52
N VAL A 65 20.53 -38.06 -9.00
CA VAL A 65 19.55 -37.06 -9.45
C VAL A 65 19.16 -36.11 -8.32
N PHE A 66 18.97 -36.62 -7.11
CA PHE A 66 18.65 -35.81 -5.93
C PHE A 66 19.80 -34.84 -5.58
N ILE A 67 21.04 -35.28 -5.65
CA ILE A 67 22.24 -34.43 -5.44
C ILE A 67 22.28 -33.31 -6.46
N VAL A 68 22.08 -33.62 -7.76
CA VAL A 68 22.04 -32.60 -8.81
C VAL A 68 20.92 -31.61 -8.59
N ALA A 69 19.74 -32.08 -8.14
CA ALA A 69 18.61 -31.23 -7.77
C ALA A 69 18.94 -30.26 -6.64
N SER A 70 19.58 -30.77 -5.60
CA SER A 70 20.00 -29.96 -4.42
C SER A 70 21.04 -28.92 -4.79
N LEU A 71 22.01 -29.29 -5.62
CA LEU A 71 23.02 -28.35 -6.15
C LEU A 71 22.39 -27.25 -7.01
N ASN A 72 21.40 -27.58 -7.83
CA ASN A 72 20.65 -26.59 -8.61
C ASN A 72 20.00 -25.54 -7.68
N GLU A 73 19.29 -26.00 -6.64
CA GLU A 73 18.63 -25.10 -5.68
C GLU A 73 19.64 -24.17 -5.00
N LEU A 74 20.74 -24.73 -4.46
CA LEU A 74 21.73 -23.96 -3.73
C LEU A 74 22.46 -22.92 -4.59
N THR A 75 22.71 -23.23 -5.88
CA THR A 75 23.48 -22.34 -6.76
C THR A 75 22.62 -21.29 -7.49
N THR A 76 21.34 -21.58 -7.73
CA THR A 76 20.44 -20.71 -8.50
C THR A 76 19.58 -19.80 -7.62
N ARG A 77 19.24 -20.22 -6.41
CA ARG A 77 18.33 -19.50 -5.52
C ARG A 77 18.71 -18.05 -5.27
N LYS A 78 19.98 -17.82 -4.90
CA LYS A 78 20.46 -16.47 -4.58
C LYS A 78 20.41 -15.55 -5.80
N ALA A 79 20.94 -15.98 -6.94
CA ALA A 79 20.97 -15.18 -8.16
C ALA A 79 19.55 -14.79 -8.63
N LEU A 80 18.59 -15.72 -8.58
CA LEU A 80 17.20 -15.45 -8.96
C LEU A 80 16.47 -14.55 -7.95
N THR A 81 16.80 -14.63 -6.66
CA THR A 81 16.22 -13.75 -5.64
C THR A 81 16.72 -12.32 -5.81
N ASP A 82 18.03 -12.15 -5.96
CA ASP A 82 18.68 -10.84 -6.17
C ASP A 82 18.19 -10.20 -7.50
N ALA A 83 18.05 -11.02 -8.57
CA ALA A 83 17.48 -10.58 -9.84
C ALA A 83 16.07 -9.99 -9.67
N ARG A 84 15.20 -10.67 -8.91
CA ARG A 84 13.83 -10.17 -8.65
C ARG A 84 13.82 -8.87 -7.89
N GLN A 85 14.70 -8.71 -6.92
CA GLN A 85 14.82 -7.49 -6.15
C GLN A 85 15.21 -6.32 -7.05
N GLN A 86 16.22 -6.49 -7.93
CA GLN A 86 16.66 -5.45 -8.86
C GLN A 86 15.62 -5.13 -9.93
N LEU A 87 14.96 -6.14 -10.52
CA LEU A 87 13.88 -5.93 -11.48
C LEU A 87 12.66 -5.27 -10.82
N GLY A 88 12.36 -5.61 -9.56
CA GLY A 88 11.33 -4.93 -8.77
C GLY A 88 11.65 -3.45 -8.57
N ARG A 89 12.92 -3.13 -8.26
CA ARG A 89 13.40 -1.75 -8.12
C ARG A 89 13.31 -0.98 -9.44
N SER A 90 13.73 -1.60 -10.57
CA SER A 90 13.61 -0.95 -11.88
C SER A 90 12.17 -0.65 -12.25
N ARG A 91 11.23 -1.56 -11.96
CA ARG A 91 9.80 -1.34 -12.17
C ARG A 91 9.27 -0.18 -11.33
N GLN A 92 9.67 -0.10 -10.06
CA GLN A 92 9.29 1.01 -9.18
C GLN A 92 9.79 2.35 -9.72
N ILE A 93 11.04 2.43 -10.18
CA ILE A 93 11.58 3.66 -10.80
C ILE A 93 10.75 4.07 -12.03
N ALA A 94 10.34 3.11 -12.86
CA ALA A 94 9.50 3.38 -14.03
C ALA A 94 8.11 3.88 -13.63
N GLU A 95 7.48 3.26 -12.63
CA GLU A 95 6.17 3.68 -12.10
C GLU A 95 6.24 5.10 -11.51
N ASP A 96 7.29 5.42 -10.74
CA ASP A 96 7.51 6.76 -10.17
C ASP A 96 7.78 7.81 -11.26
N CYS A 97 8.57 7.46 -12.29
CA CYS A 97 8.80 8.31 -13.45
C CYS A 97 7.50 8.61 -14.22
N HIS A 98 6.66 7.61 -14.41
CA HIS A 98 5.37 7.79 -15.07
C HIS A 98 4.43 8.68 -14.25
N ARG A 99 4.37 8.48 -12.93
CA ARG A 99 3.53 9.27 -12.01
C ARG A 99 3.93 10.75 -11.97
N HIS A 100 5.22 11.04 -12.09
CA HIS A 100 5.77 12.40 -12.03
C HIS A 100 6.33 12.87 -13.39
N SER A 101 5.74 12.40 -14.49
CA SER A 101 6.23 12.65 -15.87
C SER A 101 6.37 14.14 -16.21
N GLU A 102 5.46 14.98 -15.76
CA GLU A 102 5.52 16.44 -15.95
C GLU A 102 6.78 17.04 -15.29
N THR A 103 7.04 16.70 -14.03
CA THR A 103 8.21 17.17 -13.31
C THR A 103 9.50 16.67 -13.95
N VAL A 104 9.52 15.40 -14.34
CA VAL A 104 10.69 14.77 -15.00
C VAL A 104 11.01 15.47 -16.31
N THR A 105 9.98 15.82 -17.10
CA THR A 105 10.15 16.50 -18.38
C THR A 105 10.52 17.96 -18.18
N ALA A 106 9.79 18.70 -17.34
CA ALA A 106 10.02 20.13 -17.12
C ALA A 106 11.41 20.43 -16.53
N MET A 107 11.93 19.55 -15.67
CA MET A 107 13.25 19.72 -15.04
C MET A 107 14.39 19.03 -15.81
N GLY A 108 14.12 18.42 -16.97
CA GLY A 108 15.14 17.73 -17.77
C GLY A 108 15.76 16.50 -17.09
N MET A 109 15.04 15.85 -16.15
CA MET A 109 15.55 14.74 -15.34
C MET A 109 15.58 13.40 -16.06
N SER A 110 14.98 13.30 -17.26
CA SER A 110 14.80 12.05 -18.01
C SER A 110 16.09 11.26 -18.17
N ARG A 111 17.21 11.93 -18.49
CA ARG A 111 18.51 11.28 -18.68
C ARG A 111 19.04 10.62 -17.41
N HIS A 112 18.92 11.29 -16.28
CA HIS A 112 19.43 10.78 -15.00
C HIS A 112 18.55 9.65 -14.45
N ILE A 113 17.22 9.77 -14.60
CA ILE A 113 16.29 8.72 -14.16
C ILE A 113 16.43 7.48 -15.06
N MET A 114 16.58 7.69 -16.40
CA MET A 114 16.83 6.60 -17.35
C MET A 114 18.12 5.84 -17.02
N ALA A 115 19.23 6.53 -16.75
CA ALA A 115 20.47 5.89 -16.33
C ALA A 115 20.30 5.08 -15.05
N ARG A 116 19.56 5.60 -14.07
CA ARG A 116 19.29 4.92 -12.81
C ARG A 116 18.41 3.68 -13.00
N TRP A 117 17.38 3.78 -13.87
CA TRP A 117 16.53 2.67 -14.26
C TRP A 117 17.35 1.60 -14.99
N GLN A 118 18.15 2.01 -15.97
CA GLN A 118 18.98 1.13 -16.79
C GLN A 118 19.94 0.33 -15.93
N ASN A 119 20.66 0.95 -14.99
CA ASN A 119 21.57 0.25 -14.07
C ASN A 119 20.83 -0.83 -13.25
N ALA A 120 19.64 -0.53 -12.71
CA ALA A 120 18.87 -1.51 -11.95
C ALA A 120 18.31 -2.63 -12.84
N HIS A 121 17.89 -2.28 -14.07
CA HIS A 121 17.36 -3.23 -15.05
C HIS A 121 18.45 -4.17 -15.57
N GLU A 122 19.59 -3.64 -16.01
CA GLU A 122 20.71 -4.42 -16.54
C GLU A 122 21.27 -5.39 -15.50
N GLU A 123 21.47 -4.93 -14.25
CA GLU A 123 21.94 -5.80 -13.18
C GLU A 123 20.91 -6.91 -12.87
N GLY A 124 19.63 -6.55 -12.83
CA GLY A 124 18.55 -7.52 -12.66
C GLY A 124 18.48 -8.54 -13.79
N ALA A 125 18.59 -8.09 -15.04
CA ALA A 125 18.62 -8.94 -16.23
C ALA A 125 19.84 -9.86 -16.24
N ARG A 126 21.03 -9.34 -15.93
CA ARG A 126 22.29 -10.11 -15.82
C ARG A 126 22.16 -11.23 -14.78
N LEU A 127 21.71 -10.92 -13.59
CA LEU A 127 21.50 -11.91 -12.52
C LEU A 127 20.43 -12.95 -12.90
N HIS A 128 19.37 -12.51 -13.58
CA HIS A 128 18.33 -13.41 -14.07
C HIS A 128 18.87 -14.38 -15.12
N THR A 129 19.67 -13.88 -16.08
CA THR A 129 20.32 -14.73 -17.11
C THR A 129 21.23 -15.75 -16.46
N ILE A 130 22.13 -15.33 -15.56
CA ILE A 130 23.01 -16.26 -14.84
C ILE A 130 22.21 -17.34 -14.09
N GLY A 131 21.15 -16.95 -13.38
CA GLY A 131 20.30 -17.89 -12.65
C GLY A 131 19.55 -18.83 -13.57
N SER A 132 19.04 -18.34 -14.69
CA SER A 132 18.30 -19.11 -15.70
C SER A 132 19.19 -20.08 -16.44
N ASP A 133 20.39 -19.66 -16.85
CA ASP A 133 21.37 -20.50 -17.55
C ASP A 133 21.85 -21.66 -16.67
N ARG A 134 22.13 -21.36 -15.37
CA ARG A 134 22.47 -22.41 -14.40
C ARG A 134 21.32 -23.41 -14.23
N ALA A 135 20.09 -22.92 -14.03
CA ALA A 135 18.92 -23.77 -13.90
C ALA A 135 18.67 -24.61 -15.14
N GLY A 136 18.84 -24.03 -16.34
CA GLY A 136 18.77 -24.71 -17.63
C GLY A 136 19.83 -25.81 -17.77
N GLY A 137 21.07 -25.51 -17.41
CA GLY A 137 22.18 -26.47 -17.40
C GLY A 137 21.92 -27.67 -16.48
N TYR A 138 21.50 -27.43 -15.24
CA TYR A 138 21.13 -28.51 -14.30
C TYR A 138 19.94 -29.33 -14.81
N SER A 139 18.94 -28.69 -15.39
CA SER A 139 17.78 -29.36 -15.97
C SER A 139 18.19 -30.28 -17.14
N ALA A 140 19.04 -29.77 -18.06
CA ALA A 140 19.56 -30.56 -19.16
C ALA A 140 20.40 -31.75 -18.68
N THR A 141 21.31 -31.53 -17.71
CA THR A 141 22.13 -32.56 -17.08
C THR A 141 21.25 -33.64 -16.44
N THR A 142 20.23 -33.26 -15.68
CA THR A 142 19.29 -34.21 -15.05
C THR A 142 18.54 -35.05 -16.10
N LYS A 143 18.10 -34.42 -17.19
CA LYS A 143 17.42 -35.13 -18.30
C LYS A 143 18.33 -36.13 -19.00
N SER A 144 19.54 -35.71 -19.35
CA SER A 144 20.53 -36.59 -19.99
C SER A 144 20.95 -37.73 -19.06
N PHE A 145 21.15 -37.45 -17.78
CA PHE A 145 21.49 -38.48 -16.81
C PHE A 145 20.37 -39.51 -16.59
N ARG A 146 19.11 -39.08 -16.59
CA ARG A 146 17.97 -40.00 -16.56
C ARG A 146 17.94 -40.94 -17.76
N MET A 147 18.17 -40.39 -18.98
CA MET A 147 18.21 -41.21 -20.20
C MET A 147 19.37 -42.22 -20.15
N PHE A 148 20.54 -41.78 -19.65
CA PHE A 148 21.69 -42.66 -19.45
C PHE A 148 21.36 -43.78 -18.45
N LEU A 149 20.77 -43.47 -17.30
CA LEU A 149 20.38 -44.46 -16.29
C LEU A 149 19.37 -45.47 -16.83
N GLN A 150 18.40 -44.98 -17.61
CA GLN A 150 17.41 -45.88 -18.25
C GLN A 150 18.07 -46.86 -19.23
N SER A 151 19.05 -46.38 -20.01
CA SER A 151 19.83 -47.20 -20.91
C SER A 151 20.77 -48.18 -20.18
N ALA A 152 21.38 -47.69 -19.07
CA ALA A 152 22.24 -48.52 -18.24
C ALA A 152 21.46 -49.67 -17.56
N ILE A 153 20.26 -49.41 -17.05
CA ILE A 153 19.40 -50.45 -16.47
C ILE A 153 18.96 -51.45 -17.54
N LEU A 154 18.66 -50.98 -18.77
CA LEU A 154 18.35 -51.85 -19.88
C LEU A 154 19.55 -52.75 -20.24
N GLY A 155 20.78 -52.16 -20.30
CA GLY A 155 22.01 -52.89 -20.57
C GLY A 155 22.37 -53.93 -19.49
N LEU A 156 22.29 -53.52 -18.21
CA LEU A 156 22.50 -54.44 -17.09
C LEU A 156 21.45 -55.54 -17.05
N GLY A 157 20.17 -55.20 -17.29
CA GLY A 157 19.10 -56.17 -17.41
C GLY A 157 19.31 -57.13 -18.56
N GLY A 158 19.81 -56.63 -19.73
CA GLY A 158 20.16 -57.45 -20.89
C GLY A 158 21.25 -58.47 -20.56
N GLY A 159 22.33 -58.06 -19.87
CA GLY A 159 23.38 -58.96 -19.37
C GLY A 159 22.83 -60.05 -18.44
N LEU A 160 21.95 -59.68 -17.50
CA LEU A 160 21.32 -60.63 -16.58
C LEU A 160 20.35 -61.59 -17.32
N ALA A 161 19.67 -61.14 -18.38
CA ALA A 161 18.78 -61.96 -19.19
C ALA A 161 19.57 -62.95 -20.03
N VAL A 162 20.72 -62.56 -20.60
CA VAL A 162 21.62 -63.49 -21.34
C VAL A 162 22.16 -64.56 -20.37
N LEU A 163 22.45 -64.21 -19.15
CA LEU A 163 22.84 -65.14 -18.08
C LEU A 163 21.65 -66.00 -17.54
N GLN A 164 20.45 -65.81 -18.07
CA GLN A 164 19.21 -66.49 -17.66
C GLN A 164 18.82 -66.27 -16.19
N ILE A 165 19.34 -65.22 -15.57
CA ILE A 165 19.03 -64.84 -14.17
C ILE A 165 17.66 -64.13 -14.09
N ILE A 166 17.31 -63.35 -15.09
CA ILE A 166 16.00 -62.65 -15.18
C ILE A 166 15.36 -62.91 -16.55
N THR A 167 14.06 -62.69 -16.65
CA THR A 167 13.36 -62.81 -17.95
C THR A 167 13.56 -61.55 -18.79
N PRO A 168 13.52 -61.60 -20.13
CA PRO A 168 13.54 -60.42 -20.99
C PRO A 168 12.43 -59.42 -20.66
N GLY A 169 11.25 -59.92 -20.23
CA GLY A 169 10.14 -59.09 -19.77
C GLY A 169 10.48 -58.25 -18.52
N ALA A 170 11.22 -58.84 -17.55
CA ALA A 170 11.67 -58.14 -16.35
C ALA A 170 12.68 -57.04 -16.69
N MET A 171 13.58 -57.25 -17.65
CA MET A 171 14.50 -56.23 -18.16
C MET A 171 13.77 -55.00 -18.71
N ILE A 172 12.77 -55.20 -19.57
CA ILE A 172 11.98 -54.12 -20.16
C ILE A 172 11.15 -53.45 -19.06
N ALA A 173 10.51 -54.21 -18.19
CA ALA A 173 9.73 -53.67 -17.07
C ALA A 173 10.58 -52.77 -16.14
N ALA A 174 11.80 -53.22 -15.78
CA ALA A 174 12.71 -52.41 -14.96
C ALA A 174 13.09 -51.06 -15.60
N SER A 175 13.35 -51.05 -16.92
CA SER A 175 13.66 -49.80 -17.64
C SER A 175 12.48 -48.83 -17.69
N ILE A 176 11.25 -49.32 -17.92
CA ILE A 176 10.02 -48.53 -17.95
C ILE A 176 9.75 -47.96 -16.55
N ILE A 177 9.83 -48.80 -15.50
CA ILE A 177 9.58 -48.39 -14.10
C ILE A 177 10.61 -47.35 -13.66
N MET A 178 11.89 -47.50 -14.06
CA MET A 178 12.93 -46.50 -13.76
C MET A 178 12.61 -45.14 -14.39
N GLY A 179 12.15 -45.11 -15.63
CA GLY A 179 11.71 -43.90 -16.28
C GLY A 179 10.56 -43.21 -15.53
N ARG A 180 9.61 -44.02 -15.01
CA ARG A 180 8.50 -43.51 -14.18
C ARG A 180 8.94 -43.06 -12.77
N ALA A 181 9.90 -43.76 -12.14
CA ALA A 181 10.42 -43.42 -10.82
C ALA A 181 11.13 -42.05 -10.79
N LEU A 182 11.89 -41.74 -11.85
CA LEU A 182 12.65 -40.47 -11.92
C LEU A 182 11.88 -39.27 -12.47
N ALA A 183 10.75 -39.50 -13.18
CA ALA A 183 9.96 -38.39 -13.75
C ALA A 183 9.43 -37.42 -12.70
N PRO A 184 8.86 -37.84 -11.55
CA PRO A 184 8.41 -36.91 -10.50
C PRO A 184 9.54 -36.08 -9.93
N VAL A 185 10.72 -36.67 -9.74
CA VAL A 185 11.90 -35.96 -9.21
C VAL A 185 12.33 -34.85 -10.18
N GLN A 186 12.36 -35.13 -11.47
CA GLN A 186 12.69 -34.14 -12.50
C GLN A 186 11.64 -33.01 -12.56
N MET A 187 10.36 -33.35 -12.47
CA MET A 187 9.28 -32.35 -12.46
C MET A 187 9.36 -31.50 -11.18
N ALA A 188 9.66 -32.09 -10.02
CA ALA A 188 9.82 -31.36 -8.77
C ALA A 188 10.92 -30.29 -8.86
N ILE A 189 12.06 -30.63 -9.50
CA ILE A 189 13.14 -29.66 -9.76
C ILE A 189 12.61 -28.47 -10.59
N GLY A 190 11.89 -28.75 -11.69
CA GLY A 190 11.32 -27.72 -12.56
C GLY A 190 10.27 -26.84 -11.86
N GLN A 191 9.46 -27.43 -10.97
CA GLN A 191 8.38 -26.76 -10.26
C GLN A 191 8.81 -26.15 -8.92
N TRP A 192 10.02 -26.42 -8.44
CA TRP A 192 10.51 -26.00 -7.14
C TRP A 192 10.43 -24.49 -6.90
N LYS A 193 10.83 -23.72 -7.92
CA LYS A 193 10.73 -22.26 -7.91
C LYS A 193 9.27 -21.79 -7.75
N GLY A 194 8.35 -22.43 -8.48
CA GLY A 194 6.91 -22.17 -8.38
C GLY A 194 6.39 -22.45 -6.98
N PHE A 195 6.78 -23.58 -6.40
CA PHE A 195 6.40 -23.97 -5.04
C PHE A 195 6.87 -22.97 -3.97
N ILE A 196 8.16 -22.59 -3.98
CA ILE A 196 8.69 -21.60 -3.02
C ILE A 196 7.97 -20.27 -3.16
N ASN A 197 7.69 -19.81 -4.38
CA ASN A 197 6.98 -18.58 -4.62
C ASN A 197 5.54 -18.63 -4.11
N ALA A 198 4.82 -19.70 -4.44
CA ALA A 198 3.44 -19.90 -3.99
C ALA A 198 3.37 -19.98 -2.46
N ARG A 199 4.31 -20.70 -1.82
CA ARG A 199 4.40 -20.76 -0.35
C ARG A 199 4.69 -19.41 0.28
N ALA A 200 5.61 -18.63 -0.28
CA ALA A 200 5.91 -17.28 0.20
C ALA A 200 4.71 -16.33 0.02
N ALA A 201 4.04 -16.39 -1.13
CA ALA A 201 2.81 -15.65 -1.43
C ALA A 201 1.68 -16.03 -0.47
N TYR A 202 1.47 -17.33 -0.24
CA TYR A 202 0.49 -17.84 0.73
C TYR A 202 0.76 -17.34 2.15
N ASN A 203 2.01 -17.35 2.59
CA ASN A 203 2.37 -16.83 3.92
C ASN A 203 2.07 -15.33 4.03
N ARG A 204 2.36 -14.52 2.99
CA ARG A 204 2.02 -13.09 2.98
C ARG A 204 0.50 -12.87 2.98
N LEU A 205 -0.25 -13.62 2.18
CA LEU A 205 -1.72 -13.59 2.19
C LEU A 205 -2.29 -13.99 3.55
N ASN A 206 -1.75 -15.04 4.18
CA ASN A 206 -2.21 -15.48 5.50
C ASN A 206 -1.92 -14.42 6.58
N LEU A 207 -0.76 -13.76 6.53
CA LEU A 207 -0.47 -12.61 7.39
C LEU A 207 -1.43 -11.46 7.12
N PHE A 208 -1.73 -11.18 5.85
CA PHE A 208 -2.70 -10.17 5.44
C PHE A 208 -4.10 -10.49 6.00
N TYR A 209 -4.60 -11.71 5.80
CA TYR A 209 -5.92 -12.12 6.30
C TYR A 209 -6.01 -12.14 7.84
N LYS A 210 -4.95 -12.60 8.54
CA LYS A 210 -4.92 -12.55 10.01
C LYS A 210 -4.89 -11.13 10.56
N ALA A 211 -4.39 -10.23 9.79
CA ALA A 211 -4.27 -8.85 10.18
C ALA A 211 -5.52 -8.03 9.76
N VAL A 212 -6.32 -8.48 8.80
CA VAL A 212 -7.66 -7.96 8.52
C VAL A 212 -8.62 -8.73 9.42
N PRO A 213 -9.18 -8.12 10.48
CA PRO A 213 -10.21 -8.79 11.28
C PRO A 213 -11.32 -9.23 10.35
N ALA A 214 -11.81 -10.44 10.53
CA ALA A 214 -13.11 -10.82 9.96
C ALA A 214 -14.11 -9.71 10.32
N LEU A 215 -14.99 -9.38 9.39
CA LEU A 215 -16.16 -8.55 9.69
C LEU A 215 -16.94 -9.31 10.79
N GLU A 216 -16.58 -9.04 12.06
CA GLU A 216 -17.46 -9.40 13.15
C GLU A 216 -18.77 -8.66 12.86
N GLU A 217 -19.91 -9.32 13.03
CA GLU A 217 -21.21 -8.68 12.90
C GLU A 217 -21.21 -7.47 13.85
N SER A 218 -20.94 -6.30 13.28
CA SER A 218 -20.93 -5.06 14.04
C SER A 218 -22.36 -4.82 14.50
N LEU A 219 -22.53 -4.47 15.77
CA LEU A 219 -23.83 -4.05 16.31
C LEU A 219 -24.37 -2.94 15.42
N GLN A 220 -25.60 -3.08 14.95
CA GLN A 220 -26.30 -1.99 14.25
C GLN A 220 -26.58 -0.89 15.26
N LEU A 221 -25.69 0.10 15.31
CA LEU A 221 -25.91 1.30 16.10
C LEU A 221 -26.93 2.21 15.38
N PRO A 222 -27.74 2.99 16.13
CA PRO A 222 -28.65 3.95 15.53
C PRO A 222 -27.88 5.02 14.75
N ASP A 223 -28.51 5.66 13.77
CA ASP A 223 -27.93 6.71 12.95
C ASP A 223 -27.26 7.79 13.82
N PRO A 224 -26.04 8.19 13.52
CA PRO A 224 -25.33 9.15 14.35
C PRO A 224 -25.92 10.54 14.26
N LYS A 225 -25.90 11.27 15.38
CA LYS A 225 -26.30 12.68 15.48
C LYS A 225 -25.15 13.64 15.16
N GLY A 226 -23.90 13.16 15.29
CA GLY A 226 -22.70 13.92 14.97
C GLY A 226 -21.97 14.54 16.19
N HIS A 227 -22.21 14.04 17.40
CA HIS A 227 -21.44 14.45 18.58
C HIS A 227 -20.08 13.76 18.57
N ILE A 228 -18.99 14.55 18.48
CA ILE A 228 -17.60 14.04 18.49
C ILE A 228 -16.94 14.36 19.82
N SER A 229 -16.36 13.34 20.46
CA SER A 229 -15.50 13.52 21.62
C SER A 229 -14.16 12.83 21.45
N MET A 230 -13.11 13.53 21.84
CA MET A 230 -11.72 13.07 21.85
C MET A 230 -11.20 13.16 23.27
N GLN A 231 -10.69 12.04 23.83
CA GLN A 231 -10.30 11.95 25.23
C GLN A 231 -8.91 11.35 25.36
N GLY A 232 -7.92 12.19 25.76
CA GLY A 232 -6.57 11.76 26.05
C GLY A 232 -5.83 11.11 24.88
N VAL A 233 -6.14 11.49 23.65
CA VAL A 233 -5.66 10.81 22.46
C VAL A 233 -4.17 11.04 22.23
N THR A 234 -3.44 9.93 22.17
CA THR A 234 -2.01 9.91 21.81
C THR A 234 -1.82 9.03 20.58
N MET A 235 -1.08 9.54 19.58
CA MET A 235 -0.85 8.87 18.32
C MET A 235 0.62 8.82 17.94
N LEU A 236 1.08 7.64 17.53
CA LEU A 236 2.43 7.40 17.01
C LEU A 236 2.43 7.36 15.48
N ALA A 237 3.51 7.82 14.87
CA ALA A 237 3.70 7.72 13.43
C ALA A 237 3.78 6.24 13.00
N PRO A 238 3.04 5.83 11.96
CA PRO A 238 3.17 4.49 11.41
C PRO A 238 4.59 4.26 10.90
N GLY A 239 5.27 3.24 11.42
CA GLY A 239 6.60 2.81 10.96
C GLY A 239 7.78 3.40 11.75
N SER A 240 7.81 4.69 12.11
CA SER A 240 8.91 5.28 12.90
C SER A 240 8.71 5.17 14.42
N GLY A 241 7.46 5.06 14.88
CA GLY A 241 7.13 5.04 16.30
C GLY A 241 7.25 6.41 17.00
N GLU A 242 7.54 7.47 16.27
CA GLU A 242 7.58 8.85 16.80
C GLU A 242 6.18 9.31 17.19
N THR A 243 6.07 10.04 18.31
CA THR A 243 4.79 10.58 18.77
C THR A 243 4.40 11.81 17.95
N ILE A 244 3.25 11.72 17.24
CA ILE A 244 2.69 12.84 16.45
C ILE A 244 1.70 13.65 17.28
N LEU A 245 0.83 12.99 18.05
CA LEU A 245 -0.15 13.66 18.91
C LEU A 245 0.01 13.17 20.34
N THR A 246 -0.10 14.06 21.31
CA THR A 246 0.07 13.76 22.73
C THR A 246 -1.09 14.33 23.53
N ASN A 247 -1.89 13.47 24.16
CA ASN A 247 -2.94 13.80 25.11
C ASN A 247 -3.93 14.86 24.58
N VAL A 248 -4.43 14.68 23.35
CA VAL A 248 -5.40 15.58 22.71
C VAL A 248 -6.80 15.28 23.23
N SER A 249 -7.49 16.31 23.74
CA SER A 249 -8.85 16.22 24.25
C SER A 249 -9.68 17.43 23.81
N PHE A 250 -10.86 17.17 23.27
CA PHE A 250 -11.88 18.20 22.96
C PHE A 250 -13.22 17.52 22.64
N GLU A 251 -14.27 18.33 22.56
CA GLU A 251 -15.64 17.88 22.29
C GLU A 251 -16.34 18.88 21.37
N ILE A 252 -17.14 18.37 20.41
CA ILE A 252 -17.91 19.15 19.45
C ILE A 252 -19.31 18.56 19.33
N ASN A 253 -20.31 19.43 19.46
CA ASN A 253 -21.69 19.09 19.35
C ASN A 253 -22.22 19.16 17.89
N PRO A 254 -23.31 18.47 17.56
CA PRO A 254 -24.00 18.62 16.29
C PRO A 254 -24.27 20.10 15.94
N GLY A 255 -24.04 20.47 14.68
CA GLY A 255 -24.22 21.85 14.21
C GLY A 255 -23.09 22.82 14.57
N GLN A 256 -22.14 22.42 15.39
CA GLN A 256 -20.95 23.23 15.68
C GLN A 256 -19.86 23.09 14.64
N GLY A 257 -19.11 24.18 14.42
CA GLY A 257 -17.93 24.21 13.58
C GLY A 257 -16.66 24.36 14.41
N LEU A 258 -15.66 23.50 14.19
CA LEU A 258 -14.33 23.57 14.78
C LEU A 258 -13.28 23.89 13.72
N GLY A 259 -12.53 24.97 13.90
CA GLY A 259 -11.31 25.25 13.16
C GLY A 259 -10.08 24.72 13.91
N VAL A 260 -9.30 23.84 13.28
CA VAL A 260 -8.01 23.38 13.80
C VAL A 260 -6.91 24.17 13.13
N ILE A 261 -6.19 24.96 13.90
CA ILE A 261 -5.10 25.82 13.44
C ILE A 261 -3.78 25.42 14.08
N GLY A 262 -2.69 25.62 13.37
CA GLY A 262 -1.34 25.31 13.85
C GLY A 262 -0.31 25.29 12.73
N PRO A 263 0.99 25.30 13.05
CA PRO A 263 2.05 25.26 12.05
C PRO A 263 2.01 23.97 11.20
N SER A 264 2.77 23.99 10.11
CA SER A 264 2.99 22.75 9.34
C SER A 264 3.62 21.68 10.22
N ALA A 265 3.26 20.41 9.99
CA ALA A 265 3.69 19.27 10.80
C ALA A 265 3.20 19.26 12.27
N ALA A 266 2.27 20.14 12.67
CA ALA A 266 1.69 20.12 14.03
C ALA A 266 0.81 18.87 14.31
N GLY A 267 0.49 18.05 13.31
CA GLY A 267 -0.35 16.87 13.46
C GLY A 267 -1.80 17.05 12.99
N LYS A 268 -2.14 18.14 12.26
CA LYS A 268 -3.51 18.45 11.78
C LYS A 268 -4.09 17.33 10.92
N SER A 269 -3.38 16.86 9.89
CA SER A 269 -3.86 15.77 9.02
C SER A 269 -3.93 14.42 9.76
N THR A 270 -3.08 14.21 10.77
CA THR A 270 -3.18 13.06 11.68
C THR A 270 -4.47 13.11 12.49
N LEU A 271 -4.80 14.30 13.00
CA LEU A 271 -6.05 14.53 13.72
C LEU A 271 -7.27 14.29 12.82
N ALA A 272 -7.25 14.77 11.56
CA ALA A 272 -8.31 14.53 10.58
C ALA A 272 -8.56 13.03 10.37
N ARG A 273 -7.49 12.25 10.17
CA ARG A 273 -7.58 10.79 9.97
C ARG A 273 -8.11 10.03 11.19
N LEU A 274 -7.81 10.49 12.39
CA LEU A 274 -8.36 9.94 13.64
C LEU A 274 -9.86 10.23 13.76
N LEU A 275 -10.30 11.46 13.41
CA LEU A 275 -11.69 11.91 13.49
C LEU A 275 -12.63 11.18 12.51
N VAL A 276 -12.10 10.65 11.42
CA VAL A 276 -12.88 9.84 10.46
C VAL A 276 -12.67 8.32 10.63
N GLY A 277 -12.02 7.90 11.73
CA GLY A 277 -11.80 6.48 12.03
C GLY A 277 -10.80 5.76 11.11
N LEU A 278 -10.10 6.48 10.22
CA LEU A 278 -9.05 5.90 9.38
C LEU A 278 -7.87 5.41 10.23
N TRP A 279 -7.61 6.11 11.32
CA TRP A 279 -6.55 5.80 12.25
C TRP A 279 -7.10 5.54 13.65
N ILE A 280 -6.51 4.52 14.34
CA ILE A 280 -6.86 4.17 15.71
C ILE A 280 -5.77 4.76 16.63
N PRO A 281 -6.11 5.50 17.67
CA PRO A 281 -5.13 6.08 18.58
C PRO A 281 -4.38 4.99 19.35
N ARG A 282 -3.14 5.28 19.75
CA ARG A 282 -2.36 4.39 20.62
C ARG A 282 -2.93 4.36 22.05
N ASN A 283 -3.30 5.53 22.55
CA ASN A 283 -3.96 5.70 23.84
C ASN A 283 -5.10 6.70 23.69
N GLY A 284 -6.07 6.63 24.58
CA GLY A 284 -7.25 7.48 24.55
C GLY A 284 -8.33 6.96 23.59
N PHE A 285 -9.39 7.74 23.43
CA PHE A 285 -10.56 7.35 22.64
C PHE A 285 -11.04 8.49 21.75
N VAL A 286 -11.47 8.14 20.55
CA VAL A 286 -12.25 9.01 19.66
C VAL A 286 -13.62 8.37 19.54
N ARG A 287 -14.68 9.12 19.91
CA ARG A 287 -16.05 8.62 19.95
C ARG A 287 -16.97 9.48 19.09
N LEU A 288 -17.81 8.83 18.34
CA LEU A 288 -18.96 9.44 17.67
C LEU A 288 -20.23 9.00 18.41
N ASP A 289 -20.98 9.94 18.97
CA ASP A 289 -22.17 9.69 19.78
C ASP A 289 -21.95 8.66 20.90
N GLY A 290 -20.79 8.75 21.57
CA GLY A 290 -20.39 7.88 22.67
C GLY A 290 -19.76 6.54 22.28
N ALA A 291 -19.90 6.08 21.03
CA ALA A 291 -19.31 4.85 20.51
C ALA A 291 -17.96 5.11 19.84
N THR A 292 -16.99 4.22 20.05
CA THR A 292 -15.70 4.26 19.35
C THR A 292 -15.84 3.73 17.93
N PHE A 293 -14.96 4.14 17.01
CA PHE A 293 -15.07 3.78 15.58
C PHE A 293 -14.95 2.28 15.29
N ASP A 294 -14.38 1.48 16.19
CA ASP A 294 -14.33 0.02 16.10
C ASP A 294 -15.68 -0.66 16.40
N GLN A 295 -16.59 0.03 17.08
CA GLN A 295 -17.95 -0.45 17.37
C GLN A 295 -18.94 -0.20 16.22
N TRP A 296 -18.59 0.71 15.30
CA TRP A 296 -19.41 1.01 14.13
C TRP A 296 -19.09 0.08 12.95
N ASP A 297 -20.13 -0.30 12.21
CA ASP A 297 -19.92 -0.80 10.86
C ASP A 297 -19.44 0.35 9.96
N MET A 298 -18.22 0.21 9.43
CA MET A 298 -17.57 1.27 8.64
C MET A 298 -18.27 1.56 7.32
N GLU A 299 -19.02 0.60 6.76
CA GLU A 299 -19.75 0.78 5.51
C GLU A 299 -21.00 1.63 5.72
N SER A 300 -21.80 1.31 6.76
CA SER A 300 -22.95 2.13 7.15
C SER A 300 -22.52 3.49 7.70
N LEU A 301 -21.49 3.54 8.55
CA LEU A 301 -20.97 4.79 9.09
C LEU A 301 -20.43 5.73 8.00
N GLY A 302 -19.85 5.19 6.94
CA GLY A 302 -19.31 5.95 5.82
C GLY A 302 -20.35 6.87 5.15
N ARG A 303 -21.63 6.52 5.21
CA ARG A 303 -22.73 7.35 4.70
C ARG A 303 -22.91 8.64 5.51
N HIS A 304 -22.59 8.58 6.80
CA HIS A 304 -22.74 9.69 7.75
C HIS A 304 -21.46 10.52 7.94
N ILE A 305 -20.37 10.15 7.26
CA ILE A 305 -19.08 10.87 7.32
C ILE A 305 -18.78 11.51 5.97
N GLY A 306 -18.55 12.81 5.98
CA GLY A 306 -17.96 13.57 4.87
C GLY A 306 -16.48 13.82 5.12
N TYR A 307 -15.62 13.36 4.23
CA TYR A 307 -14.18 13.56 4.36
C TYR A 307 -13.56 14.12 3.09
N LEU A 308 -12.87 15.26 3.22
CA LEU A 308 -12.04 15.83 2.18
C LEU A 308 -10.57 15.81 2.65
N PRO A 309 -9.73 14.91 2.10
CA PRO A 309 -8.30 14.87 2.42
C PRO A 309 -7.55 16.05 1.78
N GLN A 310 -6.36 16.35 2.28
CA GLN A 310 -5.47 17.38 1.77
C GLN A 310 -5.16 17.17 0.27
N ASP A 311 -4.79 15.93 -0.11
CA ASP A 311 -4.57 15.53 -1.50
C ASP A 311 -5.85 14.90 -2.04
N ALA A 312 -6.78 15.75 -2.50
CA ALA A 312 -8.03 15.30 -3.09
C ALA A 312 -7.75 14.59 -4.43
N ALA A 313 -8.21 13.35 -4.56
CA ALA A 313 -8.15 12.58 -5.80
C ALA A 313 -9.56 12.12 -6.22
N LEU A 314 -9.77 12.08 -7.53
CA LEU A 314 -10.97 11.51 -8.13
C LEU A 314 -10.63 10.14 -8.73
N PHE A 315 -11.60 9.25 -8.73
CA PHE A 315 -11.48 7.90 -9.28
C PHE A 315 -11.90 7.88 -10.75
N ASP A 316 -11.39 6.93 -11.50
CA ASP A 316 -11.81 6.69 -12.88
C ASP A 316 -13.33 6.39 -12.91
N GLY A 317 -14.08 7.12 -13.76
CA GLY A 317 -15.53 7.07 -13.82
C GLY A 317 -16.10 8.42 -14.24
N THR A 318 -17.39 8.67 -14.02
CA THR A 318 -18.03 9.97 -14.28
C THR A 318 -17.91 10.92 -13.10
N ILE A 319 -18.22 12.20 -13.30
CA ILE A 319 -18.36 13.19 -12.22
C ILE A 319 -19.48 12.76 -11.27
N LYS A 320 -20.60 12.27 -11.84
CA LYS A 320 -21.73 11.72 -11.10
C LYS A 320 -21.29 10.59 -10.18
N ASP A 321 -20.55 9.59 -10.70
CA ASP A 321 -20.05 8.47 -9.92
C ASP A 321 -19.18 8.93 -8.75
N ASN A 322 -18.28 9.89 -9.01
CA ASN A 322 -17.41 10.43 -7.97
C ASN A 322 -18.17 11.15 -6.86
N ILE A 323 -19.17 11.96 -7.18
CA ILE A 323 -19.99 12.66 -6.18
C ILE A 323 -20.86 11.66 -5.41
N ALA A 324 -21.48 10.71 -6.13
CA ALA A 324 -22.32 9.64 -5.58
C ALA A 324 -21.56 8.58 -4.76
N ARG A 325 -20.23 8.72 -4.62
CA ARG A 325 -19.36 7.72 -3.96
C ARG A 325 -19.47 6.32 -4.59
N PHE A 326 -19.73 6.25 -5.90
CA PHE A 326 -19.96 5.03 -6.67
C PHE A 326 -21.16 4.19 -6.17
N ASP A 327 -22.14 4.82 -5.53
CA ASP A 327 -23.40 4.16 -5.18
C ASP A 327 -24.25 3.97 -6.44
N PRO A 328 -24.53 2.71 -6.87
CA PRO A 328 -25.31 2.46 -8.07
C PRO A 328 -26.80 2.83 -7.91
N GLN A 329 -27.26 3.07 -6.69
CA GLN A 329 -28.64 3.46 -6.38
C GLN A 329 -28.77 4.96 -6.09
N ALA A 330 -27.71 5.76 -6.35
CA ALA A 330 -27.73 7.19 -6.10
C ALA A 330 -28.79 7.90 -6.91
N ALA A 331 -29.69 8.64 -6.24
CA ALA A 331 -30.64 9.51 -6.90
C ALA A 331 -29.93 10.73 -7.53
N ASP A 332 -30.31 11.08 -8.76
CA ASP A 332 -29.71 12.20 -9.49
C ASP A 332 -29.88 13.52 -8.75
N GLU A 333 -31.03 13.71 -8.11
CA GLU A 333 -31.36 14.90 -7.32
C GLU A 333 -30.39 15.07 -6.14
N ALA A 334 -30.01 13.97 -5.47
CA ALA A 334 -29.07 14.00 -4.35
C ALA A 334 -27.65 14.37 -4.80
N VAL A 335 -27.24 13.92 -6.00
CA VAL A 335 -25.95 14.28 -6.61
C VAL A 335 -25.92 15.76 -6.98
N VAL A 336 -26.98 16.26 -7.61
CA VAL A 336 -27.12 17.68 -7.99
C VAL A 336 -27.14 18.55 -6.73
N GLN A 337 -27.85 18.14 -5.69
CA GLN A 337 -27.93 18.87 -4.43
C GLN A 337 -26.54 18.96 -3.74
N ALA A 338 -25.78 17.87 -3.70
CA ALA A 338 -24.42 17.88 -3.16
C ALA A 338 -23.50 18.83 -3.96
N ALA A 339 -23.62 18.85 -5.29
CA ALA A 339 -22.90 19.74 -6.16
C ALA A 339 -23.27 21.21 -5.94
N GLN A 340 -24.55 21.50 -5.71
CA GLN A 340 -25.04 22.85 -5.36
C GLN A 340 -24.49 23.30 -4.00
N TRP A 341 -24.49 22.44 -3.00
CA TRP A 341 -23.91 22.74 -1.69
C TRP A 341 -22.41 23.05 -1.75
N ALA A 342 -21.70 22.34 -2.62
CA ALA A 342 -20.27 22.56 -2.86
C ALA A 342 -19.98 23.75 -3.79
N GLY A 343 -20.99 24.40 -4.39
CA GLY A 343 -20.84 25.48 -5.36
C GLY A 343 -20.18 25.06 -6.67
N VAL A 344 -20.37 23.80 -7.09
CA VAL A 344 -19.71 23.24 -8.29
C VAL A 344 -20.70 22.92 -9.42
N HIS A 345 -22.00 23.02 -9.17
CA HIS A 345 -23.05 22.67 -10.12
C HIS A 345 -22.91 23.39 -11.48
N GLU A 346 -22.80 24.72 -11.48
CA GLU A 346 -22.65 25.53 -12.69
C GLU A 346 -21.37 25.20 -13.47
N MET A 347 -20.28 24.87 -12.75
CA MET A 347 -19.03 24.43 -13.36
C MET A 347 -19.21 23.08 -14.08
N ILE A 348 -19.93 22.14 -13.46
CA ILE A 348 -20.21 20.82 -14.05
C ILE A 348 -21.08 20.95 -15.31
N LEU A 349 -22.10 21.80 -15.29
CA LEU A 349 -22.97 22.01 -16.45
C LEU A 349 -22.23 22.59 -17.66
N LYS A 350 -21.12 23.32 -17.46
CA LYS A 350 -20.27 23.86 -18.53
C LYS A 350 -19.33 22.79 -19.13
N MET A 351 -19.24 21.61 -18.57
CA MET A 351 -18.42 20.52 -19.10
C MET A 351 -19.13 19.83 -20.28
N PRO A 352 -18.38 19.17 -21.19
CA PRO A 352 -18.94 18.66 -22.46
C PRO A 352 -20.13 17.71 -22.30
N LYS A 353 -20.17 16.91 -21.21
CA LYS A 353 -21.24 15.96 -20.90
C LYS A 353 -21.85 16.20 -19.52
N GLY A 354 -21.66 17.40 -18.94
CA GLY A 354 -22.16 17.71 -17.61
C GLY A 354 -21.71 16.67 -16.57
N TYR A 355 -22.62 16.12 -15.81
CA TYR A 355 -22.36 15.11 -14.79
C TYR A 355 -21.84 13.77 -15.34
N GLU A 356 -22.14 13.46 -16.61
CA GLU A 356 -21.66 12.26 -17.30
C GLU A 356 -20.27 12.46 -17.93
N THR A 357 -19.59 13.56 -17.63
CA THR A 357 -18.21 13.78 -18.06
C THR A 357 -17.30 12.76 -17.40
N SER A 358 -16.59 11.98 -18.22
CA SER A 358 -15.65 10.96 -17.74
C SER A 358 -14.39 11.61 -17.19
N ILE A 359 -13.89 11.07 -16.10
CA ILE A 359 -12.65 11.43 -15.41
C ILE A 359 -11.74 10.19 -15.41
N GLY A 360 -10.46 10.35 -15.69
CA GLY A 360 -9.50 9.26 -15.70
C GLY A 360 -8.37 9.47 -16.69
N ARG A 361 -7.59 8.42 -17.00
CA ARG A 361 -6.35 8.51 -17.78
C ARG A 361 -6.51 8.99 -19.22
N GLU A 362 -7.67 8.75 -19.83
CA GLU A 362 -7.96 9.11 -21.24
C GLU A 362 -9.10 10.15 -21.34
N ALA A 363 -9.43 10.82 -20.24
CA ALA A 363 -10.59 11.69 -20.09
C ALA A 363 -10.18 13.17 -19.90
N VAL A 364 -11.14 14.01 -19.58
CA VAL A 364 -10.93 15.44 -19.36
C VAL A 364 -9.95 15.68 -18.20
N VAL A 365 -8.90 16.45 -18.47
CA VAL A 365 -7.96 16.89 -17.42
C VAL A 365 -8.60 18.04 -16.64
N LEU A 366 -8.88 17.81 -15.38
CA LEU A 366 -9.42 18.80 -14.46
C LEU A 366 -8.30 19.60 -13.79
N SER A 367 -8.53 20.90 -13.56
CA SER A 367 -7.62 21.70 -12.72
C SER A 367 -7.70 21.25 -11.25
N GLY A 368 -6.65 21.52 -10.46
CA GLY A 368 -6.63 21.18 -9.04
C GLY A 368 -7.82 21.76 -8.25
N GLY A 369 -8.26 22.99 -8.59
CA GLY A 369 -9.44 23.60 -7.98
C GLY A 369 -10.75 22.92 -8.36
N GLN A 370 -10.87 22.43 -9.60
CA GLN A 370 -12.03 21.66 -10.06
C GLN A 370 -12.10 20.30 -9.33
N VAL A 371 -10.97 19.60 -9.26
CA VAL A 371 -10.86 18.33 -8.50
C VAL A 371 -11.29 18.54 -7.05
N GLN A 372 -10.81 19.60 -6.40
CA GLN A 372 -11.10 19.89 -5.00
C GLN A 372 -12.58 20.23 -4.76
N ARG A 373 -13.22 21.01 -5.67
CA ARG A 373 -14.66 21.32 -5.58
C ARG A 373 -15.54 20.08 -5.80
N ILE A 374 -15.20 19.19 -6.74
CA ILE A 374 -15.93 17.92 -6.94
C ILE A 374 -15.72 16.99 -5.73
N ALA A 375 -14.52 16.94 -5.18
CA ALA A 375 -14.24 16.16 -3.97
C ALA A 375 -14.99 16.71 -2.73
N LEU A 376 -15.19 18.03 -2.66
CA LEU A 376 -16.04 18.65 -1.64
C LEU A 376 -17.52 18.22 -1.82
N ALA A 377 -18.04 18.20 -3.06
CA ALA A 377 -19.38 17.70 -3.34
C ALA A 377 -19.53 16.22 -2.90
N ARG A 378 -18.54 15.37 -3.20
CA ARG A 378 -18.47 13.99 -2.70
C ARG A 378 -18.48 13.91 -1.18
N ALA A 379 -17.78 14.82 -0.50
CA ALA A 379 -17.77 14.86 0.96
C ALA A 379 -19.13 15.27 1.55
N LEU A 380 -19.91 16.10 0.86
CA LEU A 380 -21.21 16.57 1.29
C LEU A 380 -22.39 15.68 0.84
N TYR A 381 -22.14 14.71 -0.05
CA TYR A 381 -23.18 13.81 -0.55
C TYR A 381 -23.84 13.00 0.59
N GLY A 382 -25.18 12.94 0.58
CA GLY A 382 -25.97 12.22 1.56
C GLY A 382 -26.17 12.95 2.91
N ASP A 383 -25.87 14.26 2.99
CA ASP A 383 -26.01 15.10 4.19
C ASP A 383 -25.34 14.49 5.44
N PRO A 384 -24.00 14.30 5.43
CA PRO A 384 -23.28 13.61 6.50
C PRO A 384 -23.40 14.36 7.83
N LYS A 385 -23.42 13.61 8.94
CA LYS A 385 -23.52 14.18 10.30
C LYS A 385 -22.18 14.66 10.85
N LEU A 386 -21.10 14.13 10.32
CA LEU A 386 -19.73 14.58 10.60
C LEU A 386 -19.03 14.94 9.29
N VAL A 387 -18.55 16.17 9.17
CA VAL A 387 -17.76 16.65 8.03
C VAL A 387 -16.37 17.04 8.48
N VAL A 388 -15.34 16.40 7.92
CA VAL A 388 -13.93 16.69 8.23
C VAL A 388 -13.22 17.13 6.95
N LEU A 389 -12.66 18.34 6.94
CA LEU A 389 -12.02 18.95 5.79
C LEU A 389 -10.56 19.28 6.12
N ASP A 390 -9.62 18.63 5.42
CA ASP A 390 -8.18 18.83 5.62
C ASP A 390 -7.62 19.77 4.54
N GLU A 391 -7.30 21.00 4.89
CA GLU A 391 -6.82 22.09 4.02
C GLU A 391 -7.69 22.29 2.76
N PRO A 392 -9.02 22.45 2.91
CA PRO A 392 -9.95 22.47 1.78
C PRO A 392 -9.73 23.64 0.81
N ASN A 393 -8.95 24.63 1.17
CA ASN A 393 -8.71 25.87 0.40
C ASN A 393 -7.42 25.82 -0.43
N ALA A 394 -6.65 24.74 -0.44
CA ALA A 394 -5.28 24.72 -1.00
C ALA A 394 -5.22 25.18 -2.47
N ASN A 395 -6.21 24.80 -3.28
CA ASN A 395 -6.26 25.06 -4.72
C ASN A 395 -7.48 25.90 -5.14
N LEU A 396 -8.14 26.58 -4.20
CA LEU A 396 -9.34 27.38 -4.49
C LEU A 396 -9.00 28.85 -4.77
N ASP A 397 -9.71 29.41 -5.74
CA ASP A 397 -9.81 30.84 -5.99
C ASP A 397 -10.79 31.52 -5.01
N ASN A 398 -10.99 32.83 -5.14
CA ASN A 398 -11.87 33.59 -4.25
C ASN A 398 -13.35 33.12 -4.34
N GLU A 399 -13.80 32.71 -5.52
CA GLU A 399 -15.14 32.16 -5.70
C GLU A 399 -15.29 30.83 -4.97
N GLY A 400 -14.29 29.93 -5.13
CA GLY A 400 -14.21 28.67 -4.42
C GLY A 400 -14.14 28.81 -2.90
N ASP A 401 -13.41 29.80 -2.38
CA ASP A 401 -13.34 30.11 -0.96
C ASP A 401 -14.70 30.56 -0.40
N THR A 402 -15.46 31.36 -1.18
CA THR A 402 -16.81 31.79 -0.82
C THR A 402 -17.77 30.60 -0.82
N ALA A 403 -17.71 29.77 -1.86
CA ALA A 403 -18.51 28.54 -1.96
C ALA A 403 -18.21 27.57 -0.81
N LEU A 404 -16.93 27.38 -0.46
CA LEU A 404 -16.52 26.56 0.70
C LEU A 404 -17.10 27.09 2.01
N SER A 405 -17.02 28.41 2.25
CA SER A 405 -17.56 29.05 3.45
C SER A 405 -19.08 28.86 3.53
N ALA A 406 -19.81 28.97 2.40
CA ALA A 406 -21.22 28.69 2.30
C ALA A 406 -21.56 27.22 2.58
N ALA A 407 -20.76 26.30 2.03
CA ALA A 407 -20.89 24.85 2.25
C ALA A 407 -20.74 24.47 3.74
N ILE A 408 -19.73 25.03 4.41
CA ILE A 408 -19.49 24.85 5.84
C ILE A 408 -20.68 25.34 6.67
N MET A 409 -21.13 26.57 6.44
CA MET A 409 -22.26 27.15 7.16
C MET A 409 -23.57 26.40 6.87
N GLY A 410 -23.77 25.97 5.62
CA GLY A 410 -24.92 25.17 5.22
C GLY A 410 -24.96 23.81 5.93
N SER A 411 -23.86 23.08 5.98
CA SER A 411 -23.76 21.77 6.68
C SER A 411 -24.02 21.93 8.17
N ARG A 412 -23.47 22.96 8.81
CA ARG A 412 -23.72 23.27 10.23
C ARG A 412 -25.19 23.56 10.51
N LYS A 413 -25.84 24.35 9.65
CA LYS A 413 -27.28 24.65 9.78
C LYS A 413 -28.17 23.40 9.64
N ARG A 414 -27.74 22.39 8.89
CA ARG A 414 -28.40 21.09 8.77
C ARG A 414 -28.09 20.14 9.94
N GLY A 415 -27.30 20.58 10.90
CA GLY A 415 -26.98 19.85 12.14
C GLY A 415 -25.68 19.03 12.07
N SER A 416 -24.89 19.13 11.00
CA SER A 416 -23.61 18.43 10.91
C SER A 416 -22.57 19.07 11.82
N ALA A 417 -21.76 18.26 12.54
CA ALA A 417 -20.52 18.71 13.14
C ALA A 417 -19.47 18.89 12.02
N VAL A 418 -18.88 20.09 11.91
CA VAL A 418 -17.94 20.40 10.85
C VAL A 418 -16.57 20.73 11.45
N ILE A 419 -15.53 19.96 11.06
CA ILE A 419 -14.17 20.16 11.56
C ILE A 419 -13.26 20.48 10.37
N ILE A 420 -12.52 21.59 10.46
CA ILE A 420 -11.71 22.09 9.34
C ILE A 420 -10.29 22.33 9.82
N MET A 421 -9.33 21.68 9.16
CA MET A 421 -7.91 21.99 9.30
C MET A 421 -7.56 23.09 8.32
N THR A 422 -7.26 24.28 8.82
CA THR A 422 -6.98 25.41 7.95
C THR A 422 -6.07 26.44 8.61
N HIS A 423 -5.45 27.26 7.79
CA HIS A 423 -4.73 28.46 8.22
C HIS A 423 -5.31 29.73 7.58
N ARG A 424 -6.38 29.61 6.77
CA ARG A 424 -6.99 30.74 6.06
C ARG A 424 -8.09 31.41 6.88
N PRO A 425 -8.10 32.76 6.95
CA PRO A 425 -9.07 33.53 7.74
C PRO A 425 -10.52 33.29 7.31
N SER A 426 -10.79 33.08 6.01
CA SER A 426 -12.14 32.86 5.46
C SER A 426 -12.81 31.63 6.05
N ALA A 427 -12.10 30.51 6.10
CA ALA A 427 -12.59 29.26 6.69
C ALA A 427 -12.75 29.38 8.22
N ILE A 428 -11.81 30.09 8.89
CA ILE A 428 -11.91 30.34 10.32
C ILE A 428 -13.15 31.21 10.65
N ALA A 429 -13.54 32.13 9.77
CA ALA A 429 -14.74 32.91 9.97
C ALA A 429 -16.02 32.07 10.04
N SER A 430 -16.06 30.93 9.36
CA SER A 430 -17.23 30.04 9.21
C SER A 430 -17.43 29.05 10.37
N VAL A 431 -16.56 29.05 11.39
CA VAL A 431 -16.62 28.16 12.57
C VAL A 431 -16.85 28.91 13.85
N ASP A 432 -17.30 28.21 14.92
CA ASP A 432 -17.58 28.77 16.24
C ASP A 432 -16.46 28.57 17.23
N MET A 433 -15.79 27.42 17.12
CA MET A 433 -14.75 26.95 18.03
C MET A 433 -13.41 26.91 17.31
N LEU A 434 -12.33 27.14 18.05
CA LEU A 434 -10.96 26.97 17.57
C LEU A 434 -10.18 26.04 18.48
N LEU A 435 -9.33 25.24 17.86
CA LEU A 435 -8.32 24.41 18.52
C LEU A 435 -6.94 24.79 17.97
N LEU A 436 -6.08 25.27 18.85
CA LEU A 436 -4.69 25.57 18.51
C LEU A 436 -3.82 24.35 18.78
N LEU A 437 -3.31 23.75 17.72
CA LEU A 437 -2.45 22.57 17.78
C LEU A 437 -1.00 22.98 17.52
N ASN A 438 -0.11 22.65 18.45
CA ASN A 438 1.32 22.90 18.30
C ASN A 438 2.14 21.71 18.80
N ASN A 439 3.09 21.24 17.99
CA ASN A 439 3.94 20.08 18.30
C ASN A 439 3.14 18.88 18.85
N GLY A 440 1.99 18.59 18.23
CA GLY A 440 1.13 17.47 18.61
C GLY A 440 0.33 17.64 19.90
N ARG A 441 0.30 18.84 20.49
CA ARG A 441 -0.45 19.14 21.73
C ARG A 441 -1.44 20.26 21.52
N VAL A 442 -2.54 20.22 22.26
CA VAL A 442 -3.51 21.32 22.29
C VAL A 442 -2.93 22.43 23.17
N GLU A 443 -2.66 23.58 22.59
CA GLU A 443 -2.23 24.77 23.30
C GLU A 443 -3.39 25.62 23.83
N ASP A 444 -4.50 25.62 23.08
CA ASP A 444 -5.72 26.36 23.44
C ASP A 444 -6.92 25.74 22.71
N PHE A 445 -8.09 25.71 23.36
CA PHE A 445 -9.34 25.23 22.79
C PHE A 445 -10.51 25.99 23.40
N GLY A 446 -11.41 26.50 22.57
CA GLY A 446 -12.57 27.24 23.08
C GLY A 446 -13.27 28.05 21.98
N PRO A 447 -14.18 28.94 22.37
CA PRO A 447 -14.84 29.88 21.46
C PRO A 447 -13.84 30.64 20.62
N LYS A 448 -14.12 30.77 19.32
CA LYS A 448 -13.23 31.40 18.33
C LYS A 448 -12.63 32.72 18.79
N GLU A 449 -13.47 33.62 19.32
CA GLU A 449 -13.05 34.97 19.73
C GLU A 449 -12.06 34.94 20.89
N GLN A 450 -12.23 34.00 21.82
CA GLN A 450 -11.35 33.86 22.99
C GLN A 450 -9.96 33.35 22.55
N VAL A 451 -9.92 32.29 21.74
CA VAL A 451 -8.65 31.71 21.27
C VAL A 451 -7.89 32.71 20.40
N LEU A 452 -8.58 33.44 19.51
CA LEU A 452 -7.95 34.51 18.71
C LEU A 452 -7.35 35.64 19.57
N LYS A 453 -8.03 36.07 20.63
CA LYS A 453 -7.48 37.07 21.58
C LYS A 453 -6.22 36.55 22.26
N THR A 454 -6.27 35.30 22.77
CA THR A 454 -5.10 34.64 23.40
C THR A 454 -3.90 34.58 22.46
N MET A 455 -4.15 34.21 21.19
CA MET A 455 -3.09 34.18 20.17
C MET A 455 -2.47 35.58 19.93
N GLN A 456 -3.30 36.60 19.77
CA GLN A 456 -2.82 37.96 19.56
C GLN A 456 -1.97 38.47 20.73
N GLU A 457 -2.37 38.18 21.98
CA GLU A 457 -1.61 38.53 23.16
C GLU A 457 -0.26 37.81 23.26
N LYS A 458 -0.24 36.49 22.98
CA LYS A 458 1.01 35.72 22.92
C LYS A 458 1.95 36.28 21.85
N HIS A 459 1.42 36.63 20.68
CA HIS A 459 2.22 37.24 19.59
C HIS A 459 2.80 38.61 19.94
N LYS A 460 2.01 39.44 20.59
CA LYS A 460 2.47 40.75 21.10
C LYS A 460 3.57 40.61 22.16
N LYS A 461 3.44 39.64 23.08
CA LYS A 461 4.46 39.31 24.09
C LYS A 461 5.75 38.77 23.45
N HIS A 462 5.65 37.94 22.44
CA HIS A 462 6.82 37.40 21.75
C HIS A 462 7.58 38.49 20.98
N LYS A 463 6.88 39.35 20.22
CA LYS A 463 7.48 40.51 19.55
C LYS A 463 8.15 41.51 20.52
N LYS A 464 7.58 41.68 21.72
CA LYS A 464 8.22 42.52 22.75
C LYS A 464 9.51 41.91 23.28
N ARG A 465 9.53 40.58 23.49
CA ARG A 465 10.72 39.84 23.94
C ARG A 465 11.83 39.81 22.87
N GLU A 466 11.50 39.67 21.60
CA GLU A 466 12.50 39.75 20.52
C GLU A 466 13.11 41.14 20.38
N LYS A 467 12.31 42.19 20.54
CA LYS A 467 12.83 43.58 20.54
C LYS A 467 13.69 43.89 21.74
N GLN A 468 13.60 43.16 22.86
CA GLN A 468 14.40 43.32 24.08
C GLN A 468 15.64 42.45 24.14
N LYS A 469 15.87 41.53 23.19
CA LYS A 469 17.15 40.82 23.08
C LYS A 469 18.22 41.83 22.65
N PRO A 470 19.33 41.99 23.42
CA PRO A 470 20.41 42.91 23.05
C PRO A 470 20.96 42.49 21.68
N LYS A 471 21.01 43.45 20.76
CA LYS A 471 21.77 43.31 19.51
C LYS A 471 23.23 43.09 19.93
N PHE A 472 23.70 41.87 19.81
CA PHE A 472 25.15 41.63 19.88
C PHE A 472 25.78 42.38 18.70
N SER A 473 26.40 43.52 19.03
CA SER A 473 27.23 44.28 18.10
C SER A 473 28.36 43.36 17.69
N ALA A 474 28.52 43.14 16.39
CA ALA A 474 29.70 42.53 15.83
C ALA A 474 30.93 43.32 16.28
N LEU A 475 31.72 42.74 17.17
CA LEU A 475 33.06 43.22 17.48
C LEU A 475 33.88 43.14 16.20
N SER A 476 34.23 44.31 15.68
CA SER A 476 35.19 44.51 14.62
C SER A 476 36.49 43.82 14.98
N THR A 477 36.87 42.79 14.26
CA THR A 477 38.22 42.27 14.25
C THR A 477 39.13 43.31 13.60
N GLY A 478 39.83 44.06 14.51
CA GLY A 478 40.94 44.92 14.15
C GLY A 478 42.03 44.15 13.45
N GLY A 479 42.63 44.79 12.47
CA GLY A 479 43.66 44.24 11.62
C GLY A 479 44.86 43.73 12.36
N VAL A 480 45.47 42.70 11.81
CA VAL A 480 46.87 42.37 12.00
C VAL A 480 47.56 42.46 10.65
N THR A 481 48.48 43.40 10.58
CA THR A 481 49.38 43.70 9.51
C THR A 481 50.39 42.56 9.25
N THR A 482 50.57 42.30 7.99
CA THR A 482 51.77 41.82 7.25
C THR A 482 53.04 41.58 8.03
N GLY A 483 53.62 40.45 7.90
CA GLY A 483 55.05 40.13 8.07
C GLY A 483 55.39 38.99 7.12
N GLY A 484 55.97 39.32 5.98
CA GLY A 484 56.54 38.36 5.04
C GLY A 484 57.82 37.72 5.57
N THR A 485 58.07 36.51 5.21
CA THR A 485 59.43 36.01 4.97
C THR A 485 59.38 34.82 4.04
N LYS A 486 60.18 34.89 3.02
CA LYS A 486 60.58 33.86 2.06
C LYS A 486 61.19 32.65 2.77
N LEU A 487 60.82 31.45 2.35
CA LEU A 487 61.76 30.45 1.83
C LEU A 487 60.94 29.32 1.18
#